data_4464d90d1c3db985ba2ebaf54e28c748
#
_entry.id   4464d90d1c3db985ba2ebaf54e28c748
#
_cell.length_a   1.000
_cell.length_b   1.000
_cell.length_c   1.000
_cell.angle_alpha   90.00
_cell.angle_beta   90.00
_cell.angle_gamma   90.00
#
_symmetry.space_group_name_H-M   'P 1'
#
loop_
_entity.id
_entity.type
_entity.pdbx_description
1 polymer ?
#
loop_
_entity_poly.entity_id
_entity_poly.type
_entity_poly.pdbx_seq_one_letter_code
_entity_poly.pdbx_strand_id
1 'polypeptide(L)'
;SGNYESAKENLKAIGLESDKRSYTVLKPEGQSSTIMTIADDYIHYSNPRALTVREMARLQSFDDSFVFQGKRSTGGNKRKFEVPQYTLVGNAVPPLMARAIAMEILKNIK
;
A
#
# COMPACT_ATOMS: atom_id res chain seq x y z
N SER A 1 0.39 -3.01 20.58
CA SER A 1 0.43 -1.55 20.74
C SER A 1 1.86 -1.03 20.92
N GLY A 2 2.73 -1.76 21.63
CA GLY A 2 4.12 -1.35 21.85
C GLY A 2 4.93 -1.13 20.57
N ASN A 3 4.75 -1.99 19.57
CA ASN A 3 5.48 -1.89 18.30
C ASN A 3 5.04 -0.68 17.46
N TYR A 4 3.78 -0.30 17.54
CA TYR A 4 3.26 0.85 16.84
C TYR A 4 3.87 2.16 17.35
N GLU A 5 3.90 2.37 18.65
CA GLU A 5 4.50 3.55 19.27
C GLU A 5 6.02 3.58 19.09
N SER A 6 6.68 2.43 19.21
CA SER A 6 8.11 2.30 18.96
C SER A 6 8.49 2.66 17.53
N ALA A 7 7.69 2.26 16.54
CA ALA A 7 7.93 2.61 15.16
C ALA A 7 7.85 4.12 14.92
N LYS A 8 6.88 4.80 15.54
CA LYS A 8 6.76 6.25 15.49
C LYS A 8 7.95 6.97 16.12
N GLU A 9 8.37 6.51 17.30
CA GLU A 9 9.53 7.07 18.01
C GLU A 9 10.81 6.88 17.21
N ASN A 10 11.00 5.71 16.62
CA ASN A 10 12.16 5.41 15.77
C ASN A 10 12.23 6.30 14.54
N LEU A 11 11.10 6.60 13.92
CA LEU A 11 11.04 7.54 12.79
C LEU A 11 11.48 8.94 13.20
N LYS A 12 11.07 9.41 14.37
CA LYS A 12 11.51 10.69 14.91
C LYS A 12 13.01 10.69 15.22
N ALA A 13 13.50 9.61 15.80
CA ALA A 13 14.91 9.49 16.21
C ALA A 13 15.88 9.55 15.05
N ILE A 14 15.50 9.05 13.86
CA ILE A 14 16.35 9.06 12.65
C ILE A 14 16.11 10.26 11.74
N GLY A 15 15.35 11.25 12.21
CA GLY A 15 15.13 12.49 11.46
C GLY A 15 14.18 12.40 10.29
N LEU A 16 13.39 11.37 10.20
CA LEU A 16 12.34 11.20 9.18
C LEU A 16 11.02 11.86 9.61
N GLU A 17 11.08 12.92 10.41
CA GLU A 17 9.92 13.74 10.66
C GLU A 17 9.48 14.40 9.35
N SER A 18 8.34 13.96 8.87
CA SER A 18 7.68 14.54 7.71
C SER A 18 6.59 15.49 8.20
N ASP A 19 6.47 16.65 7.54
CA ASP A 19 5.33 17.55 7.73
C ASP A 19 4.01 16.92 7.26
N LYS A 20 4.08 15.73 6.69
CA LYS A 20 2.94 14.96 6.26
C LYS A 20 2.10 14.54 7.47
N ARG A 21 0.88 15.06 7.53
CA ARG A 21 -0.05 14.84 8.64
C ARG A 21 -0.79 13.50 8.60
N SER A 22 -0.70 12.76 7.50
CA SER A 22 -1.53 11.58 7.25
C SER A 22 -0.74 10.34 6.83
N TYR A 23 0.24 9.93 7.62
CA TYR A 23 0.81 8.59 7.44
C TYR A 23 0.24 7.63 8.48
N THR A 24 0.12 6.37 8.12
CA THR A 24 -0.38 5.30 8.99
C THR A 24 0.69 4.25 9.21
N VAL A 25 1.03 3.97 10.46
CA VAL A 25 1.90 2.85 10.80
C VAL A 25 1.04 1.59 10.88
N LEU A 26 1.38 0.58 10.10
CA LEU A 26 0.65 -0.68 10.10
C LEU A 26 0.87 -1.45 11.40
N LYS A 27 -0.14 -2.21 11.80
CA LYS A 27 -0.05 -3.10 12.98
C LYS A 27 0.22 -4.53 12.51
N PRO A 28 1.10 -5.29 13.20
CA PRO A 28 1.46 -6.64 12.78
C PRO A 28 0.29 -7.62 12.76
N GLU A 29 -0.66 -7.46 13.66
CA GLU A 29 -1.83 -8.35 13.81
C GLU A 29 -3.15 -7.70 13.39
N GLY A 30 -3.07 -6.46 12.90
CA GLY A 30 -4.26 -5.71 12.49
C GLY A 30 -4.56 -5.85 10.99
N GLN A 31 -5.75 -5.47 10.63
CA GLN A 31 -6.12 -5.31 9.23
C GLN A 31 -5.51 -4.01 8.70
N SER A 32 -5.06 -4.03 7.44
CA SER A 32 -4.62 -2.83 6.76
C SER A 32 -5.80 -1.90 6.48
N SER A 33 -5.55 -0.60 6.55
CA SER A 33 -6.48 0.39 6.03
C SER A 33 -6.54 0.30 4.50
N THR A 34 -7.48 1.03 3.88
CA THR A 34 -7.60 1.13 2.43
C THR A 34 -6.27 1.55 1.81
N ILE A 35 -5.82 0.84 0.79
CA ILE A 35 -4.58 1.14 0.09
C ILE A 35 -4.76 2.36 -0.79
N MET A 36 -3.89 3.33 -0.60
CA MET A 36 -3.84 4.57 -1.37
C MET A 36 -2.74 4.50 -2.45
N THR A 37 -2.55 5.58 -3.17
CA THR A 37 -1.67 5.60 -4.36
C THR A 37 -0.27 6.16 -4.11
N ILE A 38 0.05 6.52 -2.88
CA ILE A 38 1.34 7.14 -2.52
C ILE A 38 2.10 6.23 -1.57
N ALA A 39 3.38 6.01 -1.88
CA ALA A 39 4.26 5.10 -1.15
C ALA A 39 4.38 5.39 0.35
N ASP A 40 4.49 6.67 0.69
CA ASP A 40 4.77 7.11 2.05
C ASP A 40 3.53 7.35 2.91
N ASP A 41 2.35 6.89 2.45
CA ASP A 41 1.14 6.88 3.27
C ASP A 41 1.17 5.79 4.34
N TYR A 42 1.98 4.74 4.14
CA TYR A 42 2.05 3.60 5.04
C TYR A 42 3.47 3.33 5.49
N ILE A 43 3.61 3.07 6.78
CA ILE A 43 4.88 2.70 7.41
C ILE A 43 4.80 1.23 7.83
N HIS A 44 5.86 0.50 7.54
CA HIS A 44 5.96 -0.90 7.89
C HIS A 44 5.83 -1.11 9.42
N TYR A 45 5.17 -2.19 9.82
CA TYR A 45 4.85 -2.45 11.23
C TYR A 45 6.07 -2.65 12.15
N SER A 46 7.20 -3.07 11.61
CA SER A 46 8.41 -3.36 12.41
C SER A 46 9.64 -2.56 11.99
N ASN A 47 9.68 -2.04 10.77
CA ASN A 47 10.80 -1.27 10.26
C ASN A 47 10.37 0.17 9.96
N PRO A 48 11.18 1.18 10.31
CA PRO A 48 10.83 2.60 10.06
C PRO A 48 11.05 2.96 8.59
N ARG A 49 10.25 2.40 7.72
CA ARG A 49 10.28 2.63 6.27
C ARG A 49 8.90 2.55 5.64
N ALA A 50 8.74 3.15 4.46
CA ALA A 50 7.54 2.98 3.67
C ALA A 50 7.42 1.52 3.18
N LEU A 51 6.22 1.12 2.81
CA LEU A 51 5.99 -0.17 2.19
C LEU A 51 6.58 -0.21 0.78
N THR A 52 7.07 -1.38 0.39
CA THR A 52 7.43 -1.62 -1.01
C THR A 52 6.19 -1.85 -1.86
N VAL A 53 6.33 -1.71 -3.19
CA VAL A 53 5.23 -2.03 -4.12
C VAL A 53 4.74 -3.46 -3.91
N ARG A 54 5.67 -4.41 -3.72
CA ARG A 54 5.30 -5.82 -3.50
C ARG A 54 4.50 -6.03 -2.21
N GLU A 55 4.88 -5.36 -1.15
CA GLU A 55 4.14 -5.42 0.11
C GLU A 55 2.72 -4.85 -0.04
N MET A 56 2.57 -3.73 -0.73
CA MET A 56 1.25 -3.16 -1.02
C MET A 56 0.43 -4.08 -1.92
N ALA A 57 1.06 -4.71 -2.91
CA ALA A 57 0.40 -5.67 -3.79
C ALA A 57 -0.12 -6.88 -3.01
N ARG A 58 0.63 -7.38 -2.05
CA ARG A 58 0.18 -8.46 -1.16
C ARG A 58 -1.03 -8.05 -0.33
N LEU A 59 -1.03 -6.84 0.20
CA LEU A 59 -2.19 -6.31 0.94
C LEU A 59 -3.42 -6.19 0.05
N GLN A 60 -3.23 -5.91 -1.24
CA GLN A 60 -4.30 -5.88 -2.24
C GLN A 60 -4.66 -7.27 -2.78
N SER A 61 -4.06 -8.33 -2.27
CA SER A 61 -4.26 -9.73 -2.68
C SER A 61 -3.77 -10.11 -4.07
N PHE A 62 -2.83 -9.36 -4.64
CA PHE A 62 -2.16 -9.77 -5.87
C PHE A 62 -1.24 -10.96 -5.61
N ASP A 63 -1.23 -11.91 -6.54
CA ASP A 63 -0.26 -13.01 -6.52
C ASP A 63 1.16 -12.46 -6.71
N ASP A 64 2.15 -13.08 -6.05
CA ASP A 64 3.54 -12.63 -6.13
C ASP A 64 4.14 -12.76 -7.53
N SER A 65 3.56 -13.59 -8.39
CA SER A 65 3.95 -13.69 -9.79
C SER A 65 3.50 -12.51 -10.64
N PHE A 66 2.55 -11.71 -10.17
CA PHE A 66 2.09 -10.54 -10.91
C PHE A 66 3.17 -9.45 -10.93
N VAL A 67 3.52 -8.98 -12.12
CA VAL A 67 4.57 -7.98 -12.33
C VAL A 67 3.94 -6.65 -12.72
N PHE A 68 4.22 -5.62 -11.93
CA PHE A 68 3.82 -4.25 -12.27
C PHE A 68 4.89 -3.61 -13.16
N GLN A 69 4.46 -2.95 -14.22
CA GLN A 69 5.37 -2.30 -15.16
C GLN A 69 5.62 -0.84 -14.77
N GLY A 70 6.74 -0.29 -15.24
CA GLY A 70 7.08 1.11 -15.01
C GLY A 70 7.94 1.34 -13.78
N LYS A 71 8.12 2.61 -13.43
CA LYS A 71 8.90 3.01 -12.27
C LYS A 71 8.13 2.80 -10.97
N ARG A 72 8.84 2.46 -9.91
CA ARG A 72 8.22 2.23 -8.58
C ARG A 72 7.53 3.48 -8.06
N SER A 73 8.21 4.62 -8.16
CA SER A 73 7.70 5.90 -7.69
C SER A 73 8.12 7.01 -8.65
N THR A 74 7.22 7.95 -8.87
CA THR A 74 7.48 9.13 -9.69
C THR A 74 7.01 10.34 -8.90
N GLY A 75 7.93 11.29 -8.63
CA GLY A 75 7.61 12.51 -7.90
C GLY A 75 7.39 13.71 -8.81
N GLY A 76 6.73 14.73 -8.27
CA GLY A 76 6.58 16.02 -8.90
C GLY A 76 5.81 15.98 -10.23
N ASN A 77 6.22 16.83 -11.17
CA ASN A 77 5.55 16.99 -12.46
C ASN A 77 5.59 15.75 -13.35
N LYS A 78 6.55 14.87 -13.13
CA LYS A 78 6.67 13.62 -13.90
C LYS A 78 5.51 12.65 -13.69
N ARG A 79 4.78 12.75 -12.57
CA ARG A 79 3.59 11.91 -12.29
C ARG A 79 2.49 12.08 -13.32
N LYS A 80 2.46 13.22 -14.00
CA LYS A 80 1.47 13.48 -15.07
C LYS A 80 1.74 12.66 -16.33
N PHE A 81 2.99 12.25 -16.54
CA PHE A 81 3.42 11.57 -17.76
C PHE A 81 3.79 10.09 -17.52
N GLU A 82 4.18 9.75 -16.31
CA GLU A 82 4.58 8.40 -15.94
C GLU A 82 3.79 7.95 -14.72
N VAL A 83 2.95 6.94 -14.87
CA VAL A 83 2.17 6.39 -13.77
C VAL A 83 3.08 5.46 -12.95
N PRO A 84 3.37 5.78 -11.69
CA PRO A 84 4.23 4.92 -10.88
C PRO A 84 3.52 3.63 -10.46
N GLN A 85 4.30 2.58 -10.16
CA GLN A 85 3.75 1.28 -9.74
C GLN A 85 2.88 1.40 -8.48
N TYR A 86 3.23 2.27 -7.54
CA TYR A 86 2.40 2.53 -6.36
C TYR A 86 0.99 2.98 -6.72
N THR A 87 0.86 3.83 -7.72
CA THR A 87 -0.44 4.30 -8.21
C THR A 87 -1.24 3.16 -8.84
N LEU A 88 -0.57 2.30 -9.61
CA LEU A 88 -1.22 1.14 -10.23
C LEU A 88 -1.79 0.19 -9.17
N VAL A 89 -1.01 -0.09 -8.13
CA VAL A 89 -1.47 -0.94 -7.02
C VAL A 89 -2.64 -0.30 -6.27
N GLY A 90 -2.52 0.99 -5.94
CA GLY A 90 -3.54 1.69 -5.15
C GLY A 90 -4.87 1.84 -5.88
N ASN A 91 -4.84 2.03 -7.20
CA ASN A 91 -6.06 2.17 -8.01
C ASN A 91 -6.71 0.83 -8.37
N ALA A 92 -6.01 -0.28 -8.17
CA ALA A 92 -6.51 -1.59 -8.56
C ALA A 92 -7.62 -2.08 -7.64
N VAL A 93 -8.58 -2.78 -8.23
CA VAL A 93 -9.53 -3.58 -7.44
C VAL A 93 -8.79 -4.82 -6.94
N PRO A 94 -8.83 -5.13 -5.63
CA PRO A 94 -8.17 -6.33 -5.12
C PRO A 94 -8.66 -7.60 -5.82
N PRO A 95 -7.76 -8.45 -6.36
CA PRO A 95 -8.16 -9.63 -7.14
C PRO A 95 -9.11 -10.58 -6.40
N LEU A 96 -8.89 -10.84 -5.13
CA LEU A 96 -9.78 -11.72 -4.36
C LEU A 96 -11.16 -11.10 -4.14
N MET A 97 -11.25 -9.79 -3.95
CA MET A 97 -12.51 -9.09 -3.87
C MET A 97 -13.27 -9.14 -5.20
N ALA A 98 -12.56 -8.89 -6.31
CA ALA A 98 -13.14 -8.98 -7.65
C ALA A 98 -13.65 -10.40 -7.94
N ARG A 99 -12.91 -11.42 -7.55
CA ARG A 99 -13.33 -12.82 -7.69
C ARG A 99 -14.61 -13.11 -6.90
N ALA A 100 -14.69 -12.65 -5.67
CA ALA A 100 -15.87 -12.86 -4.83
C ALA A 100 -17.12 -12.22 -5.44
N ILE A 101 -16.99 -10.98 -5.93
CA ILE A 101 -18.07 -10.27 -6.60
C ILE A 101 -18.48 -10.97 -7.89
N ALA A 102 -17.52 -11.40 -8.71
CA ALA A 102 -17.78 -12.09 -9.97
C ALA A 102 -18.49 -13.43 -9.74
N MET A 103 -18.10 -14.18 -8.74
CA MET A 103 -18.76 -15.45 -8.40
C MET A 103 -20.20 -15.25 -7.93
N GLU A 104 -20.46 -14.19 -7.19
CA GLU A 104 -21.82 -13.86 -6.75
C GLU A 104 -22.70 -13.45 -7.94
N ILE A 105 -22.18 -12.65 -8.86
CA ILE A 105 -22.86 -12.30 -10.11
C ILE A 105 -23.18 -13.56 -10.92
N LEU A 106 -22.21 -14.47 -11.05
CA LEU A 106 -22.39 -15.72 -11.79
C LEU A 106 -23.53 -16.57 -11.24
N LYS A 107 -23.69 -16.63 -9.92
CA LYS A 107 -24.80 -17.33 -9.26
C LYS A 107 -26.17 -16.75 -9.62
N ASN A 108 -26.25 -15.44 -9.89
CA ASN A 108 -27.49 -14.72 -10.10
C ASN A 108 -27.86 -14.57 -11.59
N ILE A 109 -26.98 -14.98 -12.52
CA ILE A 109 -27.21 -14.90 -13.97
C ILE A 109 -28.01 -16.09 -14.52
N LYS A 110 -28.20 -17.13 -13.79
CA LYS A 110 -28.91 -18.34 -14.23
C LYS A 110 -30.40 -18.05 -14.47
#